data_652d4547d746e49390f4d67f8dea8a50
#
_entry.id   652d4547d746e49390f4d67f8dea8a50
#
_cell.length_a   1.000
_cell.length_b   1.000
_cell.length_c   1.000
_cell.angle_alpha   90.00
_cell.angle_beta   90.00
_cell.angle_gamma   90.00
#
_symmetry.space_group_name_H-M   'P 1'
#
loop_
_entity.id
_entity.type
_entity.pdbx_description
1 polymer ?
#
loop_
_entity_poly.entity_id
_entity_poly.type
_entity_poly.pdbx_seq_one_letter_code
_entity_poly.pdbx_strand_id
1 'polypeptide(L)'
;IFKGYKGAFVLYDSNKDNYLIYNETLSRTRFAPNSTYKIIDALMHLEYNTISIDDNYIEWDGVKQPFDVWNQGQTLKTALWNSVNWYFQTIDQQIDKKSIAEFLSHMNYGNENITSSINSYWLESTLKISPIEQVNVLRNLDSNLYGLDKKNVEYIKESLLIQESDLFKIYGKTGTGNVNGKLVNGWFIGSIQLQDNKLYFATYIKDGKNAGGKKAANITYDVLRLLEKEGYI
;
A
#
# COMPACT_ATOMS: atom_id res chain seq x y z
N ILE A 1 1.33 -11.41 -19.71
CA ILE A 1 1.09 -10.16 -19.00
C ILE A 1 2.34 -9.74 -18.21
N PHE A 2 2.97 -10.61 -17.40
CA PHE A 2 4.12 -10.28 -16.55
C PHE A 2 5.44 -10.00 -17.31
N LYS A 3 5.55 -10.28 -18.60
CA LYS A 3 6.61 -9.84 -19.55
C LYS A 3 8.05 -9.84 -18.99
N GLY A 4 8.52 -10.99 -18.47
CA GLY A 4 9.89 -11.14 -17.96
C GLY A 4 10.09 -10.78 -16.48
N TYR A 5 9.03 -10.41 -15.77
CA TYR A 5 9.04 -10.31 -14.31
C TYR A 5 8.57 -11.62 -13.67
N LYS A 6 9.21 -12.03 -12.60
CA LYS A 6 8.59 -12.98 -11.66
C LYS A 6 7.61 -12.19 -10.79
N GLY A 7 6.38 -12.66 -10.66
CA GLY A 7 5.38 -11.93 -9.90
C GLY A 7 4.18 -12.75 -9.51
N ALA A 8 3.30 -12.14 -8.74
CA ALA A 8 2.01 -12.65 -8.34
C ALA A 8 0.94 -11.57 -8.52
N PHE A 9 -0.27 -12.01 -8.80
CA PHE A 9 -1.47 -11.19 -8.76
C PHE A 9 -2.51 -11.90 -7.92
N VAL A 10 -3.15 -11.15 -7.03
CA VAL A 10 -4.28 -11.61 -6.20
C VAL A 10 -5.42 -10.62 -6.41
N LEU A 11 -6.59 -11.14 -6.72
CA LEU A 11 -7.86 -10.41 -6.73
C LEU A 11 -8.85 -11.13 -5.82
N TYR A 12 -9.52 -10.39 -4.95
CA TYR A 12 -10.67 -10.88 -4.20
C TYR A 12 -11.94 -10.18 -4.70
N ASP A 13 -12.95 -10.96 -5.01
CA ASP A 13 -14.28 -10.50 -5.44
C ASP A 13 -15.25 -10.65 -4.27
N SER A 14 -15.78 -9.53 -3.78
CA SER A 14 -16.66 -9.52 -2.59
C SER A 14 -18.00 -10.20 -2.84
N ASN A 15 -18.57 -10.08 -4.05
CA ASN A 15 -19.85 -10.70 -4.37
C ASN A 15 -19.75 -12.22 -4.54
N LYS A 16 -18.62 -12.69 -5.08
CA LYS A 16 -18.37 -14.12 -5.28
C LYS A 16 -17.72 -14.79 -4.07
N ASP A 17 -17.28 -13.99 -3.08
CA ASP A 17 -16.51 -14.42 -1.90
C ASP A 17 -15.35 -15.35 -2.27
N ASN A 18 -14.61 -15.00 -3.31
CA ASN A 18 -13.52 -15.85 -3.80
C ASN A 18 -12.28 -15.06 -4.23
N TYR A 19 -11.17 -15.79 -4.29
CA TYR A 19 -9.89 -15.28 -4.79
C TYR A 19 -9.60 -15.80 -6.18
N LEU A 20 -9.09 -14.91 -7.04
CA LEU A 20 -8.42 -15.26 -8.27
C LEU A 20 -6.93 -14.98 -8.07
N ILE A 21 -6.11 -16.03 -8.20
CA ILE A 21 -4.69 -15.97 -7.88
C ILE A 21 -3.86 -16.40 -9.08
N TYR A 22 -2.91 -15.56 -9.47
CA TYR A 22 -1.82 -15.93 -10.35
C TYR A 22 -0.55 -16.13 -9.54
N ASN A 23 0.11 -17.28 -9.68
CA ASN A 23 1.32 -17.70 -8.96
C ASN A 23 1.09 -17.85 -7.45
N GLU A 24 0.44 -18.94 -7.07
CA GLU A 24 0.07 -19.29 -5.69
C GLU A 24 1.26 -19.20 -4.72
N THR A 25 2.45 -19.69 -5.13
CA THR A 25 3.64 -19.67 -4.28
C THR A 25 4.08 -18.25 -3.93
N LEU A 26 4.18 -17.35 -4.93
CA LEU A 26 4.57 -15.97 -4.68
C LEU A 26 3.46 -15.16 -4.00
N SER A 27 2.19 -15.51 -4.23
CA SER A 27 1.06 -14.82 -3.58
C SER A 27 1.06 -15.01 -2.06
N ARG A 28 1.66 -16.09 -1.55
CA ARG A 28 1.80 -16.40 -0.12
C ARG A 28 3.19 -16.10 0.44
N THR A 29 4.14 -15.75 -0.40
CA THR A 29 5.49 -15.38 0.03
C THR A 29 5.50 -13.93 0.51
N ARG A 30 6.10 -13.69 1.68
CA ARG A 30 6.19 -12.34 2.27
C ARG A 30 7.41 -11.58 1.76
N PHE A 31 7.20 -10.32 1.38
CA PHE A 31 8.21 -9.37 0.91
C PHE A 31 8.06 -8.05 1.64
N ALA A 32 9.10 -7.20 1.62
CA ALA A 32 9.02 -5.87 2.19
C ALA A 32 7.91 -5.05 1.49
N PRO A 33 6.99 -4.43 2.26
CA PRO A 33 5.86 -3.70 1.69
C PRO A 33 6.27 -2.41 0.97
N ASN A 34 7.41 -1.85 1.32
CA ASN A 34 7.83 -0.54 0.84
C ASN A 34 6.72 0.51 1.04
N SER A 35 6.49 1.38 0.08
CA SER A 35 5.50 2.45 0.22
C SER A 35 4.04 2.01 0.28
N THR A 36 3.71 0.71 0.13
CA THR A 36 2.35 0.24 0.41
C THR A 36 2.04 0.26 1.90
N TYR A 37 3.07 0.14 2.76
CA TYR A 37 2.95 0.24 4.20
C TYR A 37 2.40 1.59 4.67
N LYS A 38 2.65 2.66 3.93
CA LYS A 38 2.19 4.03 4.27
C LYS A 38 0.68 4.16 4.51
N ILE A 39 -0.14 3.23 3.99
CA ILE A 39 -1.57 3.15 4.29
C ILE A 39 -1.78 2.86 5.77
N ILE A 40 -1.09 1.83 6.26
CA ILE A 40 -1.20 1.36 7.65
C ILE A 40 -0.53 2.32 8.61
N ASP A 41 0.60 2.85 8.20
CA ASP A 41 1.37 3.85 8.93
C ASP A 41 0.55 5.12 9.18
N ALA A 42 -0.05 5.66 8.13
CA ALA A 42 -0.95 6.81 8.22
C ALA A 42 -2.14 6.57 9.15
N LEU A 43 -2.78 5.39 9.05
CA LEU A 43 -3.88 5.01 9.94
C LEU A 43 -3.43 4.92 11.39
N MET A 44 -2.29 4.30 11.65
CA MET A 44 -1.71 4.19 12.99
C MET A 44 -1.52 5.57 13.63
N HIS A 45 -0.92 6.50 12.91
CA HIS A 45 -0.69 7.85 13.41
C HIS A 45 -1.97 8.64 13.68
N LEU A 46 -3.02 8.45 12.86
CA LEU A 46 -4.34 9.03 13.10
C LEU A 46 -5.03 8.40 14.31
N GLU A 47 -4.97 7.07 14.48
CA GLU A 47 -5.57 6.36 15.62
C GLU A 47 -4.91 6.69 16.96
N TYR A 48 -3.59 6.87 16.96
CA TYR A 48 -2.83 7.28 18.16
C TYR A 48 -2.81 8.80 18.38
N ASN A 49 -3.45 9.57 17.51
CA ASN A 49 -3.53 11.05 17.57
C ASN A 49 -2.14 11.73 17.61
N THR A 50 -1.12 11.13 17.00
CA THR A 50 0.18 11.80 16.80
C THR A 50 0.10 12.86 15.69
N ILE A 51 -0.85 12.68 14.76
CA ILE A 51 -1.33 13.67 13.80
C ILE A 51 -2.86 13.61 13.75
N SER A 52 -3.52 14.64 13.19
CA SER A 52 -4.96 14.62 12.96
C SER A 52 -5.30 14.92 11.50
N ILE A 53 -6.55 14.68 11.12
CA ILE A 53 -7.02 15.00 9.76
C ILE A 53 -6.87 16.50 9.47
N ASP A 54 -7.10 17.34 10.48
CA ASP A 54 -7.10 18.79 10.35
C ASP A 54 -5.72 19.44 10.60
N ASP A 55 -4.79 18.70 11.25
CA ASP A 55 -3.44 19.17 11.58
C ASP A 55 -2.42 18.06 11.29
N ASN A 56 -1.90 18.05 10.07
CA ASN A 56 -0.95 17.04 9.58
C ASN A 56 0.04 17.61 8.55
N TYR A 57 0.18 18.94 8.50
CA TYR A 57 1.18 19.55 7.64
C TYR A 57 2.56 19.54 8.34
N ILE A 58 3.56 19.10 7.60
CA ILE A 58 4.96 19.13 8.04
C ILE A 58 5.76 19.94 7.02
N GLU A 59 6.48 20.96 7.52
CA GLU A 59 7.38 21.79 6.72
C GLU A 59 8.59 20.95 6.26
N TRP A 60 9.03 21.20 5.04
CA TRP A 60 10.25 20.58 4.52
C TRP A 60 11.47 21.24 5.16
N ASP A 61 12.43 20.42 5.59
CA ASP A 61 13.67 20.84 6.28
C ASP A 61 14.74 21.45 5.36
N GLY A 62 14.48 21.58 4.06
CA GLY A 62 15.41 22.09 3.08
C GLY A 62 16.43 21.05 2.56
N VAL A 63 16.47 19.85 3.11
CA VAL A 63 17.36 18.77 2.65
C VAL A 63 16.87 18.21 1.31
N LYS A 64 17.71 18.34 0.28
CA LYS A 64 17.37 17.91 -1.08
C LYS A 64 17.02 16.41 -1.15
N GLN A 65 15.83 16.13 -1.63
CA GLN A 65 15.28 14.80 -1.84
C GLN A 65 15.39 14.38 -3.32
N PRO A 66 15.33 13.07 -3.63
CA PRO A 66 15.54 12.57 -5.00
C PRO A 66 14.42 12.94 -5.99
N PHE A 67 13.24 13.31 -5.51
CA PHE A 67 12.09 13.71 -6.34
C PHE A 67 11.70 15.15 -6.03
N ASP A 68 11.49 15.97 -7.06
CA ASP A 68 11.20 17.39 -6.89
C ASP A 68 9.93 17.64 -6.03
N VAL A 69 8.90 16.81 -6.19
CA VAL A 69 7.67 16.87 -5.40
C VAL A 69 7.87 16.56 -3.91
N TRP A 70 9.02 16.04 -3.52
CA TRP A 70 9.40 15.82 -2.12
C TRP A 70 10.12 17.02 -1.48
N ASN A 71 10.55 17.98 -2.30
CA ASN A 71 11.32 19.16 -1.85
C ASN A 71 10.37 20.34 -1.53
N GLN A 72 9.35 20.08 -0.74
CA GLN A 72 8.36 21.05 -0.26
C GLN A 72 7.61 20.47 0.93
N GLY A 73 6.96 21.32 1.73
CA GLY A 73 6.11 20.89 2.82
C GLY A 73 4.97 19.96 2.35
N GLN A 74 4.55 19.05 3.20
CA GLN A 74 3.58 18.00 2.87
C GLN A 74 2.46 17.93 3.89
N THR A 75 1.26 17.68 3.43
CA THR A 75 0.16 17.11 4.24
C THR A 75 0.19 15.59 4.16
N LEU A 76 -0.51 14.89 5.05
CA LEU A 76 -0.64 13.44 5.01
C LEU A 76 -1.15 12.96 3.64
N LYS A 77 -2.14 13.66 3.07
CA LYS A 77 -2.70 13.34 1.75
C LYS A 77 -1.66 13.47 0.64
N THR A 78 -0.90 14.57 0.60
CA THR A 78 0.13 14.78 -0.42
C THR A 78 1.32 13.84 -0.23
N ALA A 79 1.67 13.50 1.01
CA ALA A 79 2.73 12.56 1.34
C ALA A 79 2.36 11.12 0.93
N LEU A 80 1.11 10.70 1.14
CA LEU A 80 0.58 9.43 0.64
C LEU A 80 0.60 9.38 -0.88
N TRP A 81 0.06 10.39 -1.55
CA TRP A 81 -0.03 10.47 -3.01
C TRP A 81 1.34 10.41 -3.67
N ASN A 82 2.28 11.24 -3.20
CA ASN A 82 3.64 11.34 -3.72
C ASN A 82 4.60 10.30 -3.13
N SER A 83 4.13 9.44 -2.22
CA SER A 83 4.96 8.44 -1.54
C SER A 83 6.18 9.03 -0.80
N VAL A 84 6.03 10.17 -0.13
CA VAL A 84 7.12 10.94 0.49
C VAL A 84 7.67 10.20 1.70
N ASN A 85 8.88 9.65 1.60
CA ASN A 85 9.46 8.86 2.70
C ASN A 85 9.76 9.71 3.94
N TRP A 86 10.37 10.89 3.76
CA TRP A 86 10.76 11.72 4.89
C TRP A 86 9.58 12.13 5.77
N TYR A 87 8.40 12.34 5.20
CA TYR A 87 7.19 12.65 5.97
C TYR A 87 6.85 11.52 6.96
N PHE A 88 6.77 10.30 6.47
CA PHE A 88 6.46 9.13 7.30
C PHE A 88 7.58 8.84 8.30
N GLN A 89 8.83 8.95 7.89
CA GLN A 89 9.98 8.84 8.79
C GLN A 89 9.98 9.89 9.91
N THR A 90 9.41 11.07 9.68
CA THR A 90 9.27 12.12 10.69
C THR A 90 8.16 11.79 11.67
N ILE A 91 6.99 11.37 11.20
CA ILE A 91 5.90 10.99 12.11
C ILE A 91 6.21 9.71 12.90
N ASP A 92 6.91 8.74 12.32
CA ASP A 92 7.37 7.52 12.99
C ASP A 92 8.22 7.80 14.24
N GLN A 93 8.90 8.93 14.30
CA GLN A 93 9.68 9.33 15.48
C GLN A 93 8.81 9.81 16.67
N GLN A 94 7.53 10.04 16.44
CA GLN A 94 6.58 10.49 17.46
C GLN A 94 5.90 9.34 18.20
N ILE A 95 6.17 8.11 17.80
CA ILE A 95 5.57 6.89 18.36
C ILE A 95 6.66 5.90 18.76
N ASP A 96 6.46 5.16 19.85
CA ASP A 96 7.41 4.15 20.27
C ASP A 96 7.21 2.81 19.55
N LYS A 97 8.27 2.01 19.49
CA LYS A 97 8.25 0.70 18.81
C LYS A 97 7.20 -0.27 19.37
N LYS A 98 6.86 -0.15 20.64
CA LYS A 98 5.87 -1.04 21.27
C LYS A 98 4.49 -0.74 20.70
N SER A 99 4.13 0.53 20.61
CA SER A 99 2.86 0.98 20.02
C SER A 99 2.74 0.57 18.54
N ILE A 100 3.84 0.70 17.77
CA ILE A 100 3.88 0.20 16.38
C ILE A 100 3.62 -1.31 16.35
N ALA A 101 4.31 -2.09 17.20
CA ALA A 101 4.15 -3.55 17.24
C ALA A 101 2.72 -3.96 17.64
N GLU A 102 2.12 -3.28 18.60
CA GLU A 102 0.74 -3.51 19.03
C GLU A 102 -0.26 -3.21 17.91
N PHE A 103 -0.07 -2.12 17.16
CA PHE A 103 -0.91 -1.80 16.01
C PHE A 103 -0.78 -2.82 14.88
N LEU A 104 0.45 -3.21 14.52
CA LEU A 104 0.68 -4.23 13.50
C LEU A 104 0.08 -5.59 13.89
N SER A 105 0.18 -5.96 15.16
CA SER A 105 -0.42 -7.19 15.69
C SER A 105 -1.95 -7.13 15.67
N HIS A 106 -2.54 -5.98 16.06
CA HIS A 106 -3.98 -5.75 15.94
C HIS A 106 -4.49 -5.88 14.49
N MET A 107 -3.69 -5.40 13.53
CA MET A 107 -3.98 -5.51 12.11
C MET A 107 -3.63 -6.89 11.51
N ASN A 108 -2.95 -7.77 12.26
CA ASN A 108 -2.38 -9.02 11.76
C ASN A 108 -1.55 -8.78 10.46
N TYR A 109 -0.67 -7.76 10.51
CA TYR A 109 0.04 -7.26 9.35
C TYR A 109 1.32 -8.04 9.05
N GLY A 110 1.24 -9.01 8.17
CA GLY A 110 2.39 -9.78 7.69
C GLY A 110 3.16 -10.50 8.79
N ASN A 111 4.48 -10.26 8.90
CA ASN A 111 5.33 -10.87 9.93
C ASN A 111 5.51 -10.01 11.19
N GLU A 112 4.91 -8.81 11.23
CA GLU A 112 4.94 -7.87 12.37
C GLU A 112 6.36 -7.50 12.86
N ASN A 113 7.39 -7.76 12.04
CA ASN A 113 8.78 -7.62 12.45
C ASN A 113 9.33 -6.21 12.21
N ILE A 114 9.51 -5.45 13.28
CA ILE A 114 10.04 -4.10 13.31
C ILE A 114 11.40 -4.01 14.04
N THR A 115 12.18 -5.07 14.02
CA THR A 115 13.48 -5.12 14.74
C THR A 115 14.53 -4.20 14.20
N SER A 116 14.43 -3.79 12.93
CA SER A 116 15.33 -2.80 12.32
C SER A 116 15.04 -1.36 12.76
N SER A 117 15.69 -0.38 12.13
CA SER A 117 15.48 1.03 12.43
C SER A 117 14.02 1.46 12.22
N ILE A 118 13.50 2.28 13.13
CA ILE A 118 12.15 2.86 13.05
C ILE A 118 11.92 3.63 11.74
N ASN A 119 12.96 4.22 11.17
CA ASN A 119 12.86 4.98 9.93
C ASN A 119 12.88 4.13 8.66
N SER A 120 13.06 2.79 8.75
CA SER A 120 13.29 1.95 7.56
C SER A 120 12.81 0.50 7.67
N TYR A 121 12.14 0.09 8.76
CA TYR A 121 11.70 -1.29 8.95
C TYR A 121 10.78 -1.80 7.82
N TRP A 122 10.10 -0.90 7.11
CA TRP A 122 9.20 -1.15 5.99
C TRP A 122 9.87 -1.04 4.60
N LEU A 123 11.13 -0.54 4.52
CA LEU A 123 11.90 -0.33 3.27
C LEU A 123 12.93 -1.45 3.07
N GLU A 124 12.64 -2.45 2.22
CA GLU A 124 13.54 -3.60 1.94
C GLU A 124 14.22 -4.16 3.21
N SER A 125 13.49 -4.23 4.31
CA SER A 125 14.03 -4.53 5.63
C SER A 125 13.22 -5.66 6.33
N THR A 126 12.98 -5.54 7.64
CA THR A 126 12.48 -6.64 8.47
C THR A 126 10.98 -6.87 8.39
N LEU A 127 10.17 -5.81 8.20
CA LEU A 127 8.72 -5.96 8.00
C LEU A 127 8.43 -6.55 6.62
N LYS A 128 7.63 -7.60 6.60
CA LYS A 128 7.26 -8.30 5.35
C LYS A 128 5.80 -8.73 5.36
N ILE A 129 5.17 -8.66 4.19
CA ILE A 129 3.79 -9.07 3.96
C ILE A 129 3.66 -9.73 2.58
N SER A 130 2.73 -10.65 2.44
CA SER A 130 2.45 -11.32 1.16
C SER A 130 1.34 -10.62 0.37
N PRO A 131 1.24 -10.84 -0.96
CA PRO A 131 0.15 -10.31 -1.76
C PRO A 131 -1.25 -10.66 -1.24
N ILE A 132 -1.46 -11.89 -0.79
CA ILE A 132 -2.76 -12.30 -0.26
C ILE A 132 -3.08 -11.61 1.07
N GLU A 133 -2.08 -11.41 1.94
CA GLU A 133 -2.25 -10.66 3.19
C GLU A 133 -2.56 -9.19 2.92
N GLN A 134 -1.93 -8.55 1.90
CA GLN A 134 -2.27 -7.17 1.49
C GLN A 134 -3.74 -7.04 1.09
N VAL A 135 -4.26 -7.98 0.30
CA VAL A 135 -5.68 -8.01 -0.09
C VAL A 135 -6.58 -8.16 1.13
N ASN A 136 -6.23 -9.06 2.07
CA ASN A 136 -6.99 -9.25 3.30
C ASN A 136 -7.01 -7.99 4.17
N VAL A 137 -5.88 -7.32 4.33
CA VAL A 137 -5.78 -6.07 5.08
C VAL A 137 -6.70 -5.00 4.48
N LEU A 138 -6.65 -4.78 3.16
CA LEU A 138 -7.51 -3.79 2.50
C LEU A 138 -9.01 -4.11 2.65
N ARG A 139 -9.39 -5.38 2.49
CA ARG A 139 -10.76 -5.84 2.70
C ARG A 139 -11.24 -5.60 4.12
N ASN A 140 -10.41 -5.96 5.10
CA ASN A 140 -10.74 -5.82 6.51
C ASN A 140 -10.82 -4.34 6.94
N LEU A 141 -9.99 -3.45 6.37
CA LEU A 141 -10.10 -2.01 6.56
C LEU A 141 -11.44 -1.48 6.05
N ASP A 142 -11.82 -1.84 4.82
CA ASP A 142 -13.04 -1.33 4.19
C ASP A 142 -14.32 -1.84 4.87
N SER A 143 -14.28 -3.05 5.47
CA SER A 143 -15.35 -3.59 6.32
C SER A 143 -15.28 -3.14 7.78
N ASN A 144 -14.29 -2.35 8.13
CA ASN A 144 -13.96 -1.91 9.49
C ASN A 144 -13.84 -3.06 10.52
N LEU A 145 -13.31 -4.20 10.08
CA LEU A 145 -13.12 -5.36 10.96
C LEU A 145 -12.13 -5.09 12.11
N TYR A 146 -11.25 -4.12 11.91
CA TYR A 146 -10.27 -3.70 12.92
C TYR A 146 -10.83 -2.72 13.96
N GLY A 147 -12.07 -2.23 13.78
CA GLY A 147 -12.70 -1.31 14.73
C GLY A 147 -12.04 0.07 14.83
N LEU A 148 -11.37 0.52 13.76
CA LEU A 148 -10.73 1.82 13.69
C LEU A 148 -11.76 2.95 13.54
N ASP A 149 -11.36 4.18 13.80
CA ASP A 149 -12.24 5.33 13.54
C ASP A 149 -12.58 5.41 12.04
N LYS A 150 -13.87 5.37 11.74
CA LYS A 150 -14.37 5.40 10.36
C LYS A 150 -13.93 6.65 9.59
N LYS A 151 -13.78 7.79 10.27
CA LYS A 151 -13.31 9.04 9.64
C LYS A 151 -11.86 8.91 9.19
N ASN A 152 -11.02 8.27 10.01
CA ASN A 152 -9.62 8.01 9.67
C ASN A 152 -9.50 7.07 8.47
N VAL A 153 -10.25 5.97 8.48
CA VAL A 153 -10.28 5.01 7.37
C VAL A 153 -10.76 5.67 6.07
N GLU A 154 -11.85 6.45 6.13
CA GLU A 154 -12.39 7.17 4.98
C GLU A 154 -11.40 8.21 4.43
N TYR A 155 -10.78 9.01 5.30
CA TYR A 155 -9.79 10.00 4.91
C TYR A 155 -8.61 9.37 4.19
N ILE A 156 -8.09 8.25 4.70
CA ILE A 156 -6.99 7.52 4.05
C ILE A 156 -7.46 6.94 2.73
N LYS A 157 -8.63 6.31 2.68
CA LYS A 157 -9.20 5.77 1.44
C LYS A 157 -9.31 6.84 0.35
N GLU A 158 -9.93 7.99 0.66
CA GLU A 158 -10.06 9.09 -0.30
C GLU A 158 -8.70 9.67 -0.73
N SER A 159 -7.69 9.60 0.12
CA SER A 159 -6.31 9.97 -0.22
C SER A 159 -5.62 9.02 -1.21
N LEU A 160 -6.20 7.85 -1.45
CA LEU A 160 -5.72 6.82 -2.38
C LEU A 160 -6.51 6.79 -3.70
N LEU A 161 -7.49 7.68 -3.90
CA LEU A 161 -8.32 7.74 -5.10
C LEU A 161 -7.45 8.07 -6.33
N ILE A 162 -7.40 7.15 -7.30
CA ILE A 162 -6.62 7.28 -8.53
C ILE A 162 -7.51 7.68 -9.70
N GLN A 163 -8.70 7.08 -9.78
CA GLN A 163 -9.65 7.29 -10.87
C GLN A 163 -11.08 7.15 -10.37
N GLU A 164 -11.94 8.01 -10.88
CA GLU A 164 -13.37 7.99 -10.60
C GLU A 164 -14.16 8.17 -11.90
N SER A 165 -15.25 7.44 -12.01
CA SER A 165 -16.28 7.59 -13.05
C SER A 165 -17.64 7.25 -12.45
N ASP A 166 -18.72 7.41 -13.22
CA ASP A 166 -20.07 7.03 -12.79
C ASP A 166 -20.23 5.52 -12.56
N LEU A 167 -19.33 4.69 -13.09
CA LEU A 167 -19.40 3.24 -13.03
C LEU A 167 -18.46 2.64 -11.98
N PHE A 168 -17.34 3.29 -11.69
CA PHE A 168 -16.36 2.75 -10.75
C PHE A 168 -15.46 3.83 -10.15
N LYS A 169 -14.87 3.49 -8.99
CA LYS A 169 -13.73 4.19 -8.37
C LYS A 169 -12.56 3.23 -8.19
N ILE A 170 -11.35 3.68 -8.48
CA ILE A 170 -10.13 2.93 -8.25
C ILE A 170 -9.31 3.64 -7.18
N TYR A 171 -9.01 2.92 -6.12
CA TYR A 171 -8.12 3.34 -5.05
C TYR A 171 -6.86 2.49 -5.09
N GLY A 172 -5.68 3.09 -4.86
CA GLY A 172 -4.49 2.28 -4.87
C GLY A 172 -3.22 2.97 -4.42
N LYS A 173 -2.25 2.13 -4.06
CA LYS A 173 -0.93 2.54 -3.61
C LYS A 173 0.16 1.69 -4.24
N THR A 174 1.15 2.36 -4.81
CA THR A 174 2.36 1.69 -5.29
C THR A 174 3.41 1.57 -4.20
N GLY A 175 4.26 0.55 -4.31
CA GLY A 175 5.48 0.40 -3.54
C GLY A 175 6.64 0.04 -4.46
N THR A 176 7.84 0.53 -4.18
CA THR A 176 9.04 0.24 -4.96
C THR A 176 10.19 -0.07 -4.03
N GLY A 177 10.76 -1.26 -4.18
CA GLY A 177 12.00 -1.66 -3.51
C GLY A 177 13.20 -1.10 -4.25
N ASN A 178 14.08 -0.43 -3.51
CA ASN A 178 15.33 0.11 -4.02
C ASN A 178 16.48 -0.34 -3.13
N VAL A 179 17.46 -1.01 -3.73
CA VAL A 179 18.69 -1.42 -3.05
C VAL A 179 19.86 -0.85 -3.84
N ASN A 180 20.63 0.01 -3.22
CA ASN A 180 21.79 0.66 -3.82
C ASN A 180 21.49 1.34 -5.17
N GLY A 181 20.37 2.04 -5.26
CA GLY A 181 19.92 2.75 -6.47
C GLY A 181 19.29 1.85 -7.55
N LYS A 182 19.18 0.54 -7.31
CA LYS A 182 18.56 -0.40 -8.25
C LYS A 182 17.15 -0.75 -7.78
N LEU A 183 16.17 -0.70 -8.69
CA LEU A 183 14.82 -1.14 -8.43
C LEU A 183 14.79 -2.67 -8.44
N VAL A 184 14.44 -3.28 -7.31
CA VAL A 184 14.51 -4.73 -7.10
C VAL A 184 13.14 -5.40 -7.12
N ASN A 185 12.08 -4.66 -6.73
CA ASN A 185 10.70 -5.14 -6.77
C ASN A 185 9.70 -3.99 -6.86
N GLY A 186 8.47 -4.34 -7.18
CA GLY A 186 7.36 -3.40 -7.28
C GLY A 186 6.05 -3.98 -6.76
N TRP A 187 5.29 -3.14 -6.09
CA TRP A 187 3.94 -3.39 -5.61
C TRP A 187 2.94 -2.44 -6.25
N PHE A 188 1.74 -2.94 -6.47
CA PHE A 188 0.55 -2.12 -6.60
C PHE A 188 -0.61 -2.84 -5.93
N ILE A 189 -1.18 -2.21 -4.90
CA ILE A 189 -2.31 -2.74 -4.14
C ILE A 189 -3.45 -1.74 -4.15
N GLY A 190 -4.68 -2.21 -4.02
CA GLY A 190 -5.81 -1.31 -4.01
C GLY A 190 -7.15 -2.01 -4.05
N SER A 191 -8.18 -1.22 -4.34
CA SER A 191 -9.54 -1.69 -4.52
C SER A 191 -10.22 -1.00 -5.70
N ILE A 192 -11.22 -1.68 -6.25
CA ILE A 192 -12.16 -1.15 -7.24
C ILE A 192 -13.53 -1.21 -6.62
N GLN A 193 -14.16 -0.06 -6.48
CA GLN A 193 -15.55 0.04 -6.08
C GLN A 193 -16.41 0.16 -7.32
N LEU A 194 -17.23 -0.83 -7.58
CA LEU A 194 -18.29 -0.84 -8.59
C LEU A 194 -19.62 -0.45 -7.94
N GLN A 195 -20.69 -0.28 -8.72
CA GLN A 195 -22.03 0.03 -8.18
C GLN A 195 -22.49 -1.02 -7.16
N ASP A 196 -22.35 -2.30 -7.49
CA ASP A 196 -22.87 -3.41 -6.70
C ASP A 196 -21.80 -4.39 -6.21
N ASN A 197 -20.49 -4.08 -6.39
CA ASN A 197 -19.41 -4.97 -6.00
C ASN A 197 -18.16 -4.21 -5.57
N LYS A 198 -17.32 -4.87 -4.80
CA LYS A 198 -15.98 -4.40 -4.45
C LYS A 198 -14.96 -5.48 -4.77
N LEU A 199 -13.89 -5.07 -5.43
CA LEU A 199 -12.76 -5.92 -5.76
C LEU A 199 -11.53 -5.38 -5.04
N TYR A 200 -10.71 -6.27 -4.45
CA TYR A 200 -9.46 -5.91 -3.81
C TYR A 200 -8.32 -6.62 -4.52
N PHE A 201 -7.24 -5.93 -4.80
CA PHE A 201 -6.14 -6.50 -5.57
C PHE A 201 -4.77 -6.21 -4.97
N ALA A 202 -3.83 -7.11 -5.23
CA ALA A 202 -2.41 -6.92 -5.00
C ALA A 202 -1.59 -7.53 -6.13
N THR A 203 -0.73 -6.72 -6.74
CA THR A 203 0.29 -7.15 -7.69
C THR A 203 1.66 -6.97 -7.09
N TYR A 204 2.47 -8.01 -7.13
CA TYR A 204 3.89 -7.98 -6.78
C TYR A 204 4.74 -8.45 -7.95
N ILE A 205 5.85 -7.76 -8.21
CA ILE A 205 6.83 -8.14 -9.24
C ILE A 205 8.25 -8.03 -8.71
N LYS A 206 9.13 -8.89 -9.21
CA LYS A 206 10.59 -8.86 -8.96
C LYS A 206 11.38 -9.46 -10.13
N ASP A 207 12.69 -9.49 -10.01
CA ASP A 207 13.62 -10.18 -10.93
C ASP A 207 13.55 -9.72 -12.40
N GLY A 208 13.20 -8.45 -12.64
CA GLY A 208 13.15 -7.88 -13.97
C GLY A 208 13.78 -6.48 -14.04
N LYS A 209 14.04 -6.01 -15.25
CA LYS A 209 14.64 -4.69 -15.46
C LYS A 209 13.70 -3.58 -14.96
N ASN A 210 14.17 -2.79 -13.99
CA ASN A 210 13.39 -1.71 -13.36
C ASN A 210 12.06 -2.23 -12.72
N ALA A 211 12.13 -3.34 -12.00
CA ALA A 211 10.99 -3.85 -11.24
C ALA A 211 10.60 -2.82 -10.16
N GLY A 212 9.50 -2.10 -10.37
CA GLY A 212 9.04 -1.04 -9.47
C GLY A 212 7.52 -0.87 -9.53
N GLY A 213 6.98 -0.03 -8.65
CA GLY A 213 5.55 0.15 -8.46
C GLY A 213 4.80 0.55 -9.73
N LYS A 214 5.37 1.44 -10.57
CA LYS A 214 4.77 1.82 -11.85
C LYS A 214 4.59 0.63 -12.80
N LYS A 215 5.54 -0.32 -12.81
CA LYS A 215 5.43 -1.54 -13.62
C LYS A 215 4.39 -2.48 -13.04
N ALA A 216 4.34 -2.63 -11.72
CA ALA A 216 3.30 -3.41 -11.06
C ALA A 216 1.90 -2.85 -11.36
N ALA A 217 1.70 -1.53 -11.31
CA ALA A 217 0.44 -0.88 -11.66
C ALA A 217 0.04 -1.15 -13.12
N ASN A 218 0.96 -1.01 -14.08
CA ASN A 218 0.67 -1.30 -15.48
C ASN A 218 0.23 -2.77 -15.69
N ILE A 219 0.92 -3.70 -15.03
CA ILE A 219 0.55 -5.13 -15.08
C ILE A 219 -0.83 -5.35 -14.48
N THR A 220 -1.14 -4.70 -13.36
CA THR A 220 -2.49 -4.77 -12.76
C THR A 220 -3.56 -4.32 -13.75
N TYR A 221 -3.39 -3.17 -14.38
CA TYR A 221 -4.37 -2.69 -15.37
C TYR A 221 -4.50 -3.62 -16.57
N ASP A 222 -3.40 -4.22 -17.05
CA ASP A 222 -3.45 -5.21 -18.13
C ASP A 222 -4.20 -6.48 -17.71
N VAL A 223 -4.03 -6.94 -16.45
CA VAL A 223 -4.78 -8.09 -15.91
C VAL A 223 -6.25 -7.75 -15.78
N LEU A 224 -6.60 -6.61 -15.19
CA LEU A 224 -8.00 -6.19 -15.00
C LEU A 224 -8.75 -6.09 -16.34
N ARG A 225 -8.14 -5.47 -17.35
CA ARG A 225 -8.74 -5.44 -18.71
C ARG A 225 -8.95 -6.82 -19.32
N LEU A 226 -8.04 -7.76 -19.06
CA LEU A 226 -8.21 -9.12 -19.52
C LEU A 226 -9.39 -9.79 -18.80
N LEU A 227 -9.49 -9.63 -17.48
CA LEU A 227 -10.57 -10.20 -16.68
C LEU A 227 -11.95 -9.63 -17.09
N GLU A 228 -12.02 -8.34 -17.35
CA GLU A 228 -13.22 -7.68 -17.89
C GLU A 228 -13.60 -8.26 -19.25
N LYS A 229 -12.64 -8.35 -20.19
CA LYS A 229 -12.87 -8.92 -21.53
C LYS A 229 -13.37 -10.37 -21.49
N GLU A 230 -12.88 -11.16 -20.54
CA GLU A 230 -13.27 -12.57 -20.37
C GLU A 230 -14.53 -12.75 -19.48
N GLY A 231 -15.14 -11.64 -19.03
CA GLY A 231 -16.38 -11.64 -18.24
C GLY A 231 -16.22 -12.13 -16.80
N TYR A 232 -15.01 -12.01 -16.23
CA TYR A 232 -14.77 -12.36 -14.82
C TYR A 232 -15.15 -11.23 -13.86
N ILE A 233 -15.06 -9.99 -14.32
CA ILE A 233 -15.40 -8.76 -13.56
C ILE A 233 -16.22 -7.83 -14.44
#